data_115fce81951de5ede5e8599c0b25f838
#
_entry.id   115fce81951de5ede5e8599c0b25f838
#
_cell.length_a   1.000
_cell.length_b   1.000
_cell.length_c   1.000
_cell.angle_alpha   90.00
_cell.angle_beta   90.00
_cell.angle_gamma   90.00
#
_symmetry.space_group_name_H-M   'P 1'
#
loop_
_entity.id
_entity.type
_entity.pdbx_description
1 polymer ?
#
loop_
_entity_poly.entity_id
_entity_poly.type
_entity_poly.pdbx_seq_one_letter_code
_entity_poly.pdbx_strand_id
1 'polypeptide(L)'
;MDIDQDVPKQPRKRGRPLGSKKMQYNVQVNASPQQLQDVVFDDEHLAYTLAEEKLSPFSSLLRHILRHDRAEIARVAKELEVAEITVYRWVNGSSEPRALHLKRLPEVFPEHRGNLTYAINQTFPGVLDPPSLGIREVRKDIYRRVFDLITTTSESDARYWQVTQAIFEYALLHLDSDRRGLSITYANLMPSHKDGIHSLREAVMRGNYPWPFSLESRAYLGSTTLAGSAAMLQRLQTWDNLGNEERLQVDIDEHERSAAACPVMYAGRIAGVLIISSTQTGFFVDSVACQAVTEYAQLLSLAFRDEDFYPCSLLNLRPMQEVKWQRAEIGHSYVNRIIAYARKYMISRQDAEKHVLTEMEREFEELGRRLNDQPKAEQAQRNQEVR
;
A
#
# COMPACT_ATOMS: atom_id res chain seq x y z
N MET A 1 -69.96 -2.09 -28.41
CA MET A 1 -70.49 -0.73 -28.45
C MET A 1 -69.85 -0.01 -27.29
N ASP A 2 -68.78 0.68 -27.54
CA ASP A 2 -68.65 2.10 -27.62
C ASP A 2 -67.20 2.44 -28.01
N ILE A 3 -67.16 3.44 -28.81
CA ILE A 3 -66.08 3.96 -29.61
C ILE A 3 -65.21 4.86 -28.73
N ASP A 4 -63.95 4.61 -28.64
CA ASP A 4 -62.98 5.51 -27.99
C ASP A 4 -62.21 6.27 -29.04
N GLN A 5 -62.29 7.61 -28.91
CA GLN A 5 -61.76 8.59 -29.85
C GLN A 5 -60.29 8.86 -29.61
N ASP A 6 -59.48 8.73 -30.65
CA ASP A 6 -58.10 9.13 -30.75
C ASP A 6 -57.98 10.65 -30.74
N VAL A 7 -57.13 11.22 -29.80
CA VAL A 7 -56.77 12.63 -29.76
C VAL A 7 -55.25 12.75 -30.06
N PRO A 8 -54.86 13.48 -31.09
CA PRO A 8 -53.47 13.59 -31.49
C PRO A 8 -52.69 14.53 -30.55
N LYS A 9 -51.53 14.07 -30.03
CA LYS A 9 -50.59 14.84 -29.21
C LYS A 9 -49.75 15.78 -30.08
N GLN A 10 -49.80 17.09 -29.79
CA GLN A 10 -48.95 18.13 -30.37
C GLN A 10 -47.49 18.04 -29.89
N PRO A 11 -46.48 18.41 -30.72
CA PRO A 11 -45.06 18.35 -30.35
C PRO A 11 -44.64 19.50 -29.46
N ARG A 12 -43.95 19.20 -28.35
CA ARG A 12 -43.40 20.20 -27.42
C ARG A 12 -42.18 20.93 -28.02
N LYS A 13 -42.22 22.24 -28.05
CA LYS A 13 -41.13 23.15 -28.41
C LYS A 13 -39.98 23.03 -27.38
N ARG A 14 -38.75 22.83 -27.85
CA ARG A 14 -37.52 22.91 -27.07
C ARG A 14 -37.24 24.34 -26.63
N GLY A 15 -37.25 24.63 -25.33
CA GLY A 15 -36.81 25.89 -24.76
C GLY A 15 -35.28 26.02 -24.74
N ARG A 16 -34.79 27.21 -25.13
CA ARG A 16 -33.38 27.62 -25.02
C ARG A 16 -33.02 27.82 -23.53
N PRO A 17 -31.78 27.43 -23.10
CA PRO A 17 -31.32 27.78 -21.75
C PRO A 17 -30.89 29.25 -21.67
N LEU A 18 -31.28 29.89 -20.55
CA LEU A 18 -30.93 31.25 -20.17
C LEU A 18 -29.41 31.40 -19.91
N GLY A 19 -28.89 32.52 -20.41
CA GLY A 19 -27.47 32.85 -20.32
C GLY A 19 -26.94 33.06 -18.89
N SER A 20 -25.76 32.60 -18.64
CA SER A 20 -24.97 32.84 -17.44
C SER A 20 -24.50 34.31 -17.39
N LYS A 21 -24.83 34.99 -16.29
CA LYS A 21 -24.31 36.33 -15.97
C LYS A 21 -22.83 36.25 -15.62
N LYS A 22 -21.98 36.96 -16.37
CA LYS A 22 -20.59 37.26 -16.00
C LYS A 22 -20.61 38.22 -14.79
N MET A 23 -20.06 37.78 -13.65
CA MET A 23 -19.65 38.66 -12.57
C MET A 23 -18.30 39.30 -12.93
N GLN A 24 -18.31 40.63 -13.09
CA GLN A 24 -17.06 41.41 -13.18
C GLN A 24 -16.63 41.80 -11.75
N TYR A 25 -15.45 41.38 -11.35
CA TYR A 25 -14.77 41.91 -10.18
C TYR A 25 -13.86 43.08 -10.62
N ASN A 26 -14.20 44.30 -10.19
CA ASN A 26 -13.29 45.44 -10.26
C ASN A 26 -12.35 45.40 -9.07
N VAL A 27 -11.08 45.15 -9.31
CA VAL A 27 -10.00 45.41 -8.35
C VAL A 27 -9.29 46.69 -8.79
N GLN A 28 -9.50 47.78 -8.06
CA GLN A 28 -8.71 49.01 -8.21
C GLN A 28 -7.35 48.80 -7.52
N VAL A 29 -6.27 48.76 -8.28
CA VAL A 29 -4.91 48.85 -7.79
C VAL A 29 -4.37 50.24 -8.09
N ASN A 30 -4.23 51.07 -7.07
CA ASN A 30 -3.52 52.36 -7.13
C ASN A 30 -1.99 52.06 -7.00
N ALA A 31 -1.24 52.17 -8.09
CA ALA A 31 0.21 52.26 -8.09
C ALA A 31 0.69 53.25 -9.14
N SER A 32 1.57 54.16 -8.76
CA SER A 32 2.12 55.27 -9.57
C SER A 32 3.06 54.78 -10.68
N PRO A 33 3.13 55.50 -11.83
CA PRO A 33 3.79 54.99 -13.06
C PRO A 33 5.29 55.27 -13.14
N GLN A 34 6.11 55.10 -12.13
CA GLN A 34 7.56 55.44 -12.20
C GLN A 34 8.55 54.38 -11.69
N GLN A 35 8.17 53.12 -11.49
CA GLN A 35 9.12 52.06 -11.07
C GLN A 35 8.97 50.73 -11.80
N LEU A 36 8.67 50.72 -13.10
CA LEU A 36 8.63 49.53 -13.91
C LEU A 36 9.45 49.72 -15.19
N GLN A 37 10.76 49.76 -15.02
CA GLN A 37 11.71 49.43 -16.09
C GLN A 37 12.72 48.44 -15.51
N ASP A 38 12.92 47.33 -16.27
CA ASP A 38 13.88 46.25 -16.05
C ASP A 38 13.45 45.07 -15.14
N VAL A 39 12.32 44.41 -15.46
CA VAL A 39 12.22 42.97 -15.27
C VAL A 39 11.44 42.42 -16.47
N VAL A 40 12.15 41.86 -17.44
CA VAL A 40 11.55 41.01 -18.48
C VAL A 40 11.12 39.72 -17.78
N PHE A 41 9.88 39.66 -17.32
CA PHE A 41 9.25 38.41 -16.95
C PHE A 41 8.79 37.72 -18.21
N ASP A 42 9.25 36.48 -18.35
CA ASP A 42 8.85 35.57 -19.42
C ASP A 42 7.35 35.26 -19.24
N ASP A 43 6.47 35.99 -19.94
CA ASP A 43 5.00 35.86 -19.84
C ASP A 43 4.48 34.44 -20.19
N GLU A 44 5.29 33.65 -20.91
CA GLU A 44 4.97 32.25 -21.18
C GLU A 44 5.07 31.35 -19.94
N HIS A 45 6.03 31.61 -19.05
CA HIS A 45 6.23 30.76 -17.83
C HIS A 45 5.15 31.02 -16.79
N LEU A 46 4.69 32.26 -16.63
CA LEU A 46 3.59 32.63 -15.73
C LEU A 46 2.23 32.11 -16.24
N ALA A 47 2.00 32.16 -17.55
CA ALA A 47 0.80 31.59 -18.16
C ALA A 47 0.77 30.04 -18.03
N TYR A 48 1.93 29.39 -18.07
CA TYR A 48 2.05 27.94 -17.87
C TYR A 48 1.74 27.52 -16.44
N THR A 49 2.28 28.22 -15.44
CA THR A 49 2.07 27.92 -14.01
C THR A 49 0.63 28.19 -13.56
N LEU A 50 0.00 29.27 -14.06
CA LEU A 50 -1.39 29.59 -13.77
C LEU A 50 -2.38 28.67 -14.50
N ALA A 51 -1.96 28.02 -15.59
CA ALA A 51 -2.76 27.01 -16.29
C ALA A 51 -2.73 25.65 -15.58
N GLU A 52 -1.63 25.31 -14.86
CA GLU A 52 -1.54 24.07 -14.08
C GLU A 52 -2.43 24.07 -12.86
N GLU A 53 -2.63 25.19 -12.17
CA GLU A 53 -3.55 25.32 -11.03
C GLU A 53 -5.04 25.11 -11.37
N LYS A 54 -5.41 25.10 -12.65
CA LYS A 54 -6.80 24.91 -13.11
C LYS A 54 -7.12 23.53 -13.68
N LEU A 55 -6.12 22.65 -13.82
CA LEU A 55 -6.34 21.34 -14.40
C LEU A 55 -6.85 20.36 -13.34
N SER A 56 -7.75 19.47 -13.77
CA SER A 56 -8.15 18.34 -12.93
C SER A 56 -6.97 17.37 -12.71
N PRO A 57 -6.94 16.59 -11.61
CA PRO A 57 -5.93 15.56 -11.37
C PRO A 57 -5.75 14.61 -12.57
N PHE A 58 -6.87 14.26 -13.23
CA PHE A 58 -6.86 13.44 -14.44
C PHE A 58 -6.13 14.11 -15.61
N SER A 59 -6.48 15.36 -15.94
CA SER A 59 -5.87 16.08 -17.06
C SER A 59 -4.39 16.40 -16.81
N SER A 60 -4.01 16.71 -15.57
CA SER A 60 -2.64 16.93 -15.15
C SER A 60 -1.80 15.66 -15.33
N LEU A 61 -2.29 14.51 -14.84
CA LEU A 61 -1.61 13.23 -15.02
C LEU A 61 -1.52 12.82 -16.49
N LEU A 62 -2.60 12.97 -17.28
CA LEU A 62 -2.61 12.61 -18.69
C LEU A 62 -1.61 13.47 -19.49
N ARG A 63 -1.50 14.76 -19.15
CA ARG A 63 -0.47 15.66 -19.70
C ARG A 63 0.94 15.17 -19.39
N HIS A 64 1.18 14.76 -18.14
CA HIS A 64 2.48 14.24 -17.72
C HIS A 64 2.86 12.94 -18.46
N ILE A 65 1.92 12.01 -18.62
CA ILE A 65 2.15 10.74 -19.32
C ILE A 65 2.46 10.98 -20.79
N LEU A 66 1.64 11.78 -21.48
CA LEU A 66 1.76 12.00 -22.91
C LEU A 66 2.87 12.98 -23.31
N ARG A 67 3.38 13.81 -22.39
CA ARG A 67 4.49 14.77 -22.56
C ARG A 67 4.43 15.57 -23.87
N HIS A 68 3.22 15.80 -24.42
CA HIS A 68 2.98 16.37 -25.74
C HIS A 68 3.62 15.58 -26.91
N ASP A 69 3.94 14.30 -26.71
CA ASP A 69 4.41 13.42 -27.77
C ASP A 69 3.26 13.11 -28.74
N ARG A 70 3.40 13.61 -29.97
CA ARG A 70 2.37 13.44 -30.98
C ARG A 70 2.19 11.97 -31.39
N ALA A 71 3.25 11.17 -31.36
CA ALA A 71 3.17 9.75 -31.69
C ALA A 71 2.35 8.98 -30.67
N GLU A 72 2.57 9.27 -29.37
CA GLU A 72 1.80 8.69 -28.29
C GLU A 72 0.32 9.13 -28.31
N ILE A 73 0.06 10.39 -28.59
CA ILE A 73 -1.32 10.90 -28.73
C ILE A 73 -2.05 10.20 -29.88
N ALA A 74 -1.37 10.00 -31.03
CA ALA A 74 -1.94 9.27 -32.16
C ALA A 74 -2.19 7.79 -31.83
N ARG A 75 -1.28 7.13 -31.09
CA ARG A 75 -1.46 5.75 -30.59
C ARG A 75 -2.70 5.64 -29.71
N VAL A 76 -2.79 6.50 -28.70
CA VAL A 76 -3.93 6.51 -27.75
C VAL A 76 -5.25 6.82 -28.46
N ALA A 77 -5.26 7.77 -29.38
CA ALA A 77 -6.43 8.09 -30.17
C ALA A 77 -6.92 6.89 -31.00
N LYS A 78 -5.98 6.16 -31.62
CA LYS A 78 -6.28 4.94 -32.38
C LYS A 78 -6.83 3.82 -31.48
N GLU A 79 -6.22 3.57 -30.31
CA GLU A 79 -6.64 2.52 -29.38
C GLU A 79 -8.01 2.80 -28.76
N LEU A 80 -8.32 4.06 -28.49
CA LEU A 80 -9.61 4.49 -27.95
C LEU A 80 -10.66 4.80 -29.03
N GLU A 81 -10.30 4.67 -30.31
CA GLU A 81 -11.19 4.96 -31.44
C GLU A 81 -11.75 6.38 -31.45
N VAL A 82 -10.90 7.36 -31.10
CA VAL A 82 -11.24 8.79 -31.08
C VAL A 82 -10.30 9.60 -31.97
N ALA A 83 -10.68 10.82 -32.31
CA ALA A 83 -9.78 11.73 -33.03
C ALA A 83 -8.66 12.26 -32.11
N GLU A 84 -7.46 12.48 -32.63
CA GLU A 84 -6.33 13.05 -31.88
C GLU A 84 -6.70 14.35 -31.15
N ILE A 85 -7.45 15.22 -31.81
CA ILE A 85 -7.93 16.47 -31.21
C ILE A 85 -8.76 16.25 -29.95
N THR A 86 -9.44 15.11 -29.83
CA THR A 86 -10.20 14.76 -28.63
C THR A 86 -9.27 14.45 -27.47
N VAL A 87 -8.17 13.72 -27.71
CA VAL A 87 -7.15 13.43 -26.70
C VAL A 87 -6.47 14.74 -26.25
N TYR A 88 -6.12 15.64 -27.19
CA TYR A 88 -5.60 16.97 -26.85
C TYR A 88 -6.54 17.78 -25.95
N ARG A 89 -7.87 17.71 -26.19
CA ARG A 89 -8.85 18.39 -25.35
C ARG A 89 -8.91 17.81 -23.94
N TRP A 90 -8.72 16.51 -23.77
CA TRP A 90 -8.64 15.88 -22.45
C TRP A 90 -7.38 16.29 -21.69
N VAL A 91 -6.24 16.31 -22.38
CA VAL A 91 -4.93 16.76 -21.84
C VAL A 91 -5.01 18.21 -21.36
N ASN A 92 -5.72 19.07 -22.10
CA ASN A 92 -5.85 20.48 -21.79
C ASN A 92 -7.05 20.81 -20.88
N GLY A 93 -7.79 19.79 -20.44
CA GLY A 93 -8.97 20.00 -19.57
C GLY A 93 -10.13 20.74 -20.23
N SER A 94 -10.10 20.91 -21.58
CA SER A 94 -11.15 21.64 -22.31
C SER A 94 -12.37 20.77 -22.63
N SER A 95 -12.29 19.47 -22.47
CA SER A 95 -13.44 18.54 -22.51
C SER A 95 -13.17 17.32 -21.65
N GLU A 96 -14.22 16.68 -21.17
CA GLU A 96 -14.16 15.47 -20.38
C GLU A 96 -14.33 14.23 -21.26
N PRO A 97 -13.59 13.12 -20.98
CA PRO A 97 -13.83 11.85 -21.65
C PRO A 97 -15.20 11.26 -21.26
N ARG A 98 -15.80 10.50 -22.16
CA ARG A 98 -16.98 9.69 -21.80
C ARG A 98 -16.57 8.52 -20.91
N ALA A 99 -17.49 8.03 -20.08
CA ALA A 99 -17.27 6.90 -19.18
C ALA A 99 -16.64 5.68 -19.86
N LEU A 100 -17.03 5.39 -21.11
CA LEU A 100 -16.45 4.28 -21.90
C LEU A 100 -14.94 4.44 -22.12
N HIS A 101 -14.49 5.66 -22.44
CA HIS A 101 -13.05 5.91 -22.68
C HIS A 101 -12.28 5.96 -21.37
N LEU A 102 -12.88 6.51 -20.29
CA LEU A 102 -12.29 6.49 -18.95
C LEU A 102 -12.03 5.05 -18.47
N LYS A 103 -12.95 4.12 -18.72
CA LYS A 103 -12.78 2.70 -18.38
C LYS A 103 -11.67 2.00 -19.16
N ARG A 104 -11.44 2.39 -20.42
CA ARG A 104 -10.39 1.81 -21.28
C ARG A 104 -9.00 2.44 -21.08
N LEU A 105 -8.92 3.69 -20.61
CA LEU A 105 -7.63 4.41 -20.47
C LEU A 105 -6.60 3.67 -19.61
N PRO A 106 -6.93 3.06 -18.45
CA PRO A 106 -5.96 2.29 -17.66
C PRO A 106 -5.41 1.05 -18.38
N GLU A 107 -6.12 0.51 -19.38
CA GLU A 107 -5.65 -0.61 -20.20
C GLU A 107 -4.72 -0.16 -21.31
N VAL A 108 -4.93 1.06 -21.85
CA VAL A 108 -4.08 1.69 -22.87
C VAL A 108 -2.70 2.07 -22.31
N PHE A 109 -2.61 2.31 -20.99
CA PHE A 109 -1.38 2.64 -20.29
C PHE A 109 -1.08 1.67 -19.15
N PRO A 110 -0.64 0.44 -19.43
CA PRO A 110 -0.40 -0.57 -18.40
C PRO A 110 0.57 -0.11 -17.30
N GLU A 111 1.63 0.62 -17.68
CA GLU A 111 2.66 1.14 -16.77
C GLU A 111 2.13 2.23 -15.82
N HIS A 112 1.07 2.93 -16.21
CA HIS A 112 0.45 4.03 -15.45
C HIS A 112 -0.95 3.68 -14.94
N ARG A 113 -1.36 2.40 -15.03
CA ARG A 113 -2.71 1.94 -14.72
C ARG A 113 -3.20 2.40 -13.35
N GLY A 114 -2.40 2.20 -12.30
CA GLY A 114 -2.76 2.58 -10.93
C GLY A 114 -2.97 4.09 -10.78
N ASN A 115 -2.02 4.88 -11.29
CA ASN A 115 -2.09 6.33 -11.21
C ASN A 115 -3.27 6.91 -12.01
N LEU A 116 -3.55 6.34 -13.20
CA LEU A 116 -4.71 6.73 -14.01
C LEU A 116 -6.02 6.37 -13.33
N THR A 117 -6.13 5.17 -12.78
CA THR A 117 -7.32 4.74 -12.04
C THR A 117 -7.60 5.69 -10.86
N TYR A 118 -6.57 6.04 -10.10
CA TYR A 118 -6.69 6.99 -9.00
C TYR A 118 -7.13 8.38 -9.46
N ALA A 119 -6.45 8.95 -10.46
CA ALA A 119 -6.77 10.28 -10.98
C ALA A 119 -8.18 10.34 -11.62
N ILE A 120 -8.61 9.26 -12.28
CA ILE A 120 -9.97 9.14 -12.82
C ILE A 120 -10.99 9.10 -11.69
N ASN A 121 -10.78 8.30 -10.65
CA ASN A 121 -11.72 8.22 -9.52
C ASN A 121 -11.79 9.53 -8.73
N GLN A 122 -10.68 10.27 -8.59
CA GLN A 122 -10.69 11.60 -7.99
C GLN A 122 -11.47 12.63 -8.81
N THR A 123 -11.33 12.58 -10.14
CA THR A 123 -11.94 13.57 -11.02
C THR A 123 -13.38 13.22 -11.39
N PHE A 124 -13.67 11.93 -11.55
CA PHE A 124 -14.96 11.39 -12.00
C PHE A 124 -15.44 10.27 -11.06
N PRO A 125 -15.91 10.61 -9.85
CA PRO A 125 -16.34 9.62 -8.87
C PRO A 125 -17.42 8.69 -9.43
N GLY A 126 -17.24 7.36 -9.25
CA GLY A 126 -18.20 6.33 -9.67
C GLY A 126 -18.18 5.97 -11.16
N VAL A 127 -17.25 6.50 -11.95
CA VAL A 127 -17.10 6.14 -13.38
C VAL A 127 -16.30 4.85 -13.55
N LEU A 128 -15.23 4.71 -12.81
CA LEU A 128 -14.60 3.43 -12.64
C LEU A 128 -15.28 2.78 -11.44
N ASP A 129 -15.85 1.60 -11.63
CA ASP A 129 -16.06 0.72 -10.50
C ASP A 129 -14.73 0.69 -9.73
N PRO A 130 -14.72 0.65 -8.37
CA PRO A 130 -13.47 0.52 -7.65
C PRO A 130 -12.68 -0.55 -8.38
N PRO A 131 -11.38 -0.37 -8.65
CA PRO A 131 -10.65 -1.34 -9.41
C PRO A 131 -10.85 -2.67 -8.71
N SER A 132 -11.77 -3.46 -9.24
CA SER A 132 -11.74 -4.87 -8.93
C SER A 132 -10.41 -5.27 -9.53
N LEU A 133 -9.40 -5.42 -8.67
CA LEU A 133 -8.08 -5.92 -9.04
C LEU A 133 -8.20 -7.33 -9.67
N GLY A 134 -9.42 -7.74 -10.03
CA GLY A 134 -9.74 -9.09 -10.41
C GLY A 134 -9.63 -10.05 -9.23
N ILE A 135 -9.35 -9.51 -8.04
CA ILE A 135 -9.30 -10.29 -6.80
C ILE A 135 -10.71 -10.77 -6.53
N ARG A 136 -10.86 -12.06 -6.53
CA ARG A 136 -12.10 -12.73 -6.18
C ARG A 136 -12.07 -13.05 -4.69
N GLU A 137 -13.23 -13.45 -4.15
CA GLU A 137 -13.29 -14.03 -2.80
C GLU A 137 -12.36 -15.24 -2.67
N VAL A 138 -11.87 -15.47 -1.47
CA VAL A 138 -11.01 -16.62 -1.17
C VAL A 138 -11.76 -17.92 -1.49
N ARG A 139 -11.18 -18.75 -2.33
CA ARG A 139 -11.85 -19.95 -2.83
C ARG A 139 -11.91 -21.04 -1.76
N LYS A 140 -12.94 -21.88 -1.83
CA LYS A 140 -13.18 -22.97 -0.87
C LYS A 140 -12.10 -24.05 -0.84
N ASP A 141 -11.29 -24.16 -1.89
CA ASP A 141 -10.20 -25.17 -1.99
C ASP A 141 -9.11 -24.94 -0.93
N ILE A 142 -8.74 -23.69 -0.61
CA ILE A 142 -7.73 -23.45 0.41
C ILE A 142 -8.23 -23.87 1.80
N TYR A 143 -9.50 -23.60 2.12
CA TYR A 143 -10.08 -24.04 3.40
C TYR A 143 -10.04 -25.58 3.52
N ARG A 144 -10.45 -26.30 2.47
CA ARG A 144 -10.38 -27.77 2.44
C ARG A 144 -8.94 -28.25 2.61
N ARG A 145 -7.99 -27.62 1.88
CA ARG A 145 -6.57 -27.99 1.98
C ARG A 145 -6.03 -27.78 3.39
N VAL A 146 -6.35 -26.67 4.03
CA VAL A 146 -5.94 -26.39 5.41
C VAL A 146 -6.55 -27.40 6.38
N PHE A 147 -7.86 -27.70 6.28
CA PHE A 147 -8.51 -28.72 7.10
C PHE A 147 -7.91 -30.11 6.90
N ASP A 148 -7.62 -30.52 5.67
CA ASP A 148 -6.93 -31.78 5.38
C ASP A 148 -5.57 -31.84 6.07
N LEU A 149 -4.75 -30.79 5.98
CA LEU A 149 -3.46 -30.73 6.61
C LEU A 149 -3.54 -30.81 8.15
N ILE A 150 -4.50 -30.11 8.75
CA ILE A 150 -4.71 -30.13 10.20
C ILE A 150 -5.12 -31.51 10.69
N THR A 151 -5.98 -32.22 9.93
CA THR A 151 -6.49 -33.53 10.33
C THR A 151 -5.54 -34.67 10.03
N THR A 152 -4.66 -34.51 9.06
CA THR A 152 -3.73 -35.58 8.64
C THR A 152 -2.33 -35.46 9.23
N THR A 153 -1.92 -34.25 9.69
CA THR A 153 -0.58 -34.00 10.22
C THR A 153 -0.62 -33.95 11.75
N SER A 154 -0.13 -35.00 12.40
CA SER A 154 -0.13 -35.12 13.87
C SER A 154 0.95 -34.28 14.55
N GLU A 155 2.13 -34.13 13.91
CA GLU A 155 3.25 -33.36 14.43
C GLU A 155 3.02 -31.85 14.28
N SER A 156 3.12 -31.11 15.39
CA SER A 156 2.78 -29.67 15.40
C SER A 156 3.67 -28.82 14.52
N ASP A 157 4.98 -29.06 14.53
CA ASP A 157 5.94 -28.28 13.75
C ASP A 157 5.78 -28.53 12.24
N ALA A 158 5.55 -29.79 11.86
CA ALA A 158 5.25 -30.16 10.49
C ALA A 158 3.92 -29.56 10.02
N ARG A 159 2.89 -29.58 10.88
CA ARG A 159 1.58 -28.96 10.62
C ARG A 159 1.70 -27.46 10.41
N TYR A 160 2.38 -26.75 11.33
CA TYR A 160 2.64 -25.33 11.21
C TYR A 160 3.29 -25.01 9.86
N TRP A 161 4.36 -25.73 9.51
CA TRP A 161 5.07 -25.50 8.27
C TRP A 161 4.19 -25.76 7.04
N GLN A 162 3.52 -26.90 6.97
CA GLN A 162 2.71 -27.28 5.81
C GLN A 162 1.50 -26.36 5.61
N VAL A 163 0.81 -25.98 6.68
CA VAL A 163 -0.32 -25.05 6.62
C VAL A 163 0.12 -23.66 6.19
N THR A 164 1.21 -23.15 6.78
CA THR A 164 1.77 -21.83 6.42
C THR A 164 2.19 -21.79 4.97
N GLN A 165 2.91 -22.82 4.45
CA GLN A 165 3.29 -22.88 3.05
C GLN A 165 2.08 -22.91 2.13
N ALA A 166 1.09 -23.76 2.41
CA ALA A 166 -0.11 -23.86 1.59
C ALA A 166 -0.89 -22.53 1.51
N ILE A 167 -1.01 -21.81 2.64
CA ILE A 167 -1.68 -20.50 2.68
C ILE A 167 -0.88 -19.47 1.87
N PHE A 168 0.44 -19.40 2.04
CA PHE A 168 1.30 -18.42 1.38
C PHE A 168 1.32 -18.61 -0.14
N GLU A 169 1.50 -19.85 -0.60
CA GLU A 169 1.49 -20.18 -2.03
C GLU A 169 0.13 -19.84 -2.66
N TYR A 170 -0.94 -20.22 -1.97
CA TYR A 170 -2.29 -19.93 -2.47
C TYR A 170 -2.58 -18.44 -2.48
N ALA A 171 -2.21 -17.71 -1.43
CA ALA A 171 -2.45 -16.27 -1.34
C ALA A 171 -1.64 -15.49 -2.40
N LEU A 172 -0.39 -15.89 -2.69
CA LEU A 172 0.39 -15.31 -3.79
C LEU A 172 -0.28 -15.54 -5.15
N LEU A 173 -0.73 -16.77 -5.43
CA LEU A 173 -1.43 -17.09 -6.68
C LEU A 173 -2.77 -16.35 -6.81
N HIS A 174 -3.45 -16.15 -5.70
CA HIS A 174 -4.76 -15.52 -5.65
C HIS A 174 -4.68 -14.00 -5.75
N LEU A 175 -3.81 -13.37 -4.94
CA LEU A 175 -3.71 -11.91 -4.84
C LEU A 175 -2.78 -11.30 -5.89
N ASP A 176 -1.86 -12.08 -6.46
CA ASP A 176 -0.87 -11.63 -7.44
C ASP A 176 -0.80 -12.56 -8.66
N SER A 177 -1.98 -12.88 -9.23
CA SER A 177 -2.11 -13.74 -10.41
C SER A 177 -1.29 -13.25 -11.61
N ASP A 178 -1.16 -11.94 -11.74
CA ASP A 178 -0.44 -11.27 -12.82
C ASP A 178 1.05 -11.08 -12.52
N ARG A 179 1.52 -11.53 -11.34
CA ARG A 179 2.92 -11.41 -10.87
C ARG A 179 3.48 -9.98 -10.93
N ARG A 180 2.68 -9.02 -10.50
CA ARG A 180 3.09 -7.60 -10.45
C ARG A 180 4.02 -7.30 -9.30
N GLY A 181 4.09 -8.16 -8.34
CA GLY A 181 4.91 -8.09 -7.15
C GLY A 181 4.08 -7.99 -5.88
N LEU A 182 4.12 -9.07 -5.11
CA LEU A 182 3.50 -9.16 -3.81
C LEU A 182 4.38 -10.03 -2.91
N SER A 183 4.47 -9.66 -1.65
CA SER A 183 5.10 -10.49 -0.62
C SER A 183 4.15 -10.76 0.53
N ILE A 184 4.29 -11.93 1.14
CA ILE A 184 3.55 -12.35 2.32
C ILE A 184 4.56 -12.71 3.39
N THR A 185 4.45 -12.09 4.55
CA THR A 185 5.32 -12.32 5.70
C THR A 185 4.46 -12.64 6.93
N TYR A 186 4.84 -13.65 7.67
CA TYR A 186 4.35 -13.87 9.02
C TYR A 186 5.43 -13.46 10.02
N ALA A 187 5.05 -12.63 10.98
CA ALA A 187 5.88 -12.21 12.08
C ALA A 187 5.30 -12.76 13.39
N ASN A 188 6.10 -13.56 14.11
CA ASN A 188 5.74 -14.11 15.42
C ASN A 188 6.07 -13.12 16.54
N LEU A 189 5.41 -13.26 17.66
CA LEU A 189 5.75 -12.52 18.87
C LEU A 189 7.10 -13.01 19.42
N MET A 190 7.91 -12.06 19.90
CA MET A 190 9.11 -12.40 20.67
C MET A 190 8.75 -12.88 22.07
N PRO A 191 9.63 -13.65 22.74
CA PRO A 191 9.39 -14.08 24.11
C PRO A 191 9.12 -12.91 25.04
N SER A 192 8.18 -13.12 25.99
CA SER A 192 7.80 -12.07 26.94
C SER A 192 8.93 -11.72 27.89
N HIS A 193 9.24 -10.45 28.05
CA HIS A 193 10.05 -9.89 29.11
C HIS A 193 9.22 -9.74 30.39
N LYS A 194 9.84 -9.22 31.47
CA LYS A 194 9.15 -9.00 32.76
C LYS A 194 7.98 -8.04 32.67
N ASP A 195 8.02 -7.10 31.74
CA ASP A 195 7.07 -6.03 31.53
C ASP A 195 6.24 -6.20 30.24
N GLY A 196 6.36 -7.32 29.57
CA GLY A 196 5.57 -7.66 28.38
C GLY A 196 6.38 -8.06 27.15
N ILE A 197 5.73 -8.13 26.01
CA ILE A 197 6.31 -8.48 24.72
C ILE A 197 6.68 -7.20 24.00
N HIS A 198 7.95 -7.04 23.67
CA HIS A 198 8.50 -5.78 23.14
C HIS A 198 8.49 -5.67 21.62
N SER A 199 8.52 -6.81 20.92
CA SER A 199 8.51 -6.82 19.45
C SER A 199 7.87 -8.07 18.86
N LEU A 200 7.63 -8.00 17.54
CA LEU A 200 7.45 -9.17 16.69
C LEU A 200 8.77 -9.41 15.93
N ARG A 201 8.95 -10.62 15.43
CA ARG A 201 10.08 -10.97 14.56
C ARG A 201 9.58 -11.67 13.31
N GLU A 202 10.06 -11.25 12.14
CA GLU A 202 9.78 -11.94 10.88
C GLU A 202 10.19 -13.41 10.98
N ALA A 203 9.28 -14.32 10.70
CA ALA A 203 9.51 -15.75 10.83
C ALA A 203 9.55 -16.46 9.48
N VAL A 204 8.53 -16.23 8.65
CA VAL A 204 8.38 -16.85 7.33
C VAL A 204 7.97 -15.77 6.34
N MET A 205 8.55 -15.82 5.14
CA MET A 205 8.16 -14.95 4.02
C MET A 205 8.14 -15.75 2.73
N ARG A 206 7.27 -15.35 1.82
CA ARG A 206 7.26 -15.71 0.40
C ARG A 206 6.96 -14.47 -0.41
N GLY A 207 7.66 -14.30 -1.52
CA GLY A 207 7.45 -13.15 -2.40
C GLY A 207 7.57 -13.52 -3.87
N ASN A 208 6.88 -12.73 -4.71
CA ASN A 208 7.11 -12.63 -6.14
C ASN A 208 8.07 -11.45 -6.40
N TYR A 209 8.78 -11.50 -7.53
CA TYR A 209 9.65 -10.37 -7.92
C TYR A 209 8.91 -9.02 -7.74
N PRO A 210 9.51 -7.97 -7.15
CA PRO A 210 10.93 -7.81 -6.87
C PRO A 210 11.42 -8.37 -5.50
N TRP A 211 10.52 -8.88 -4.66
CA TRP A 211 10.94 -9.47 -3.38
C TRP A 211 11.64 -10.81 -3.56
N PRO A 212 12.56 -11.15 -2.64
CA PRO A 212 13.18 -12.46 -2.66
C PRO A 212 12.16 -13.55 -2.34
N PHE A 213 12.45 -14.77 -2.76
CA PHE A 213 11.58 -15.92 -2.45
C PHE A 213 11.46 -16.20 -0.96
N SER A 214 12.49 -15.89 -0.17
CA SER A 214 12.51 -16.06 1.28
C SER A 214 13.42 -15.02 1.94
N LEU A 215 13.18 -14.72 3.22
CA LEU A 215 14.02 -13.82 3.99
C LEU A 215 15.37 -14.45 4.33
N GLU A 216 16.45 -13.71 4.06
CA GLU A 216 17.78 -14.00 4.55
C GLU A 216 17.99 -13.46 5.98
N SER A 217 17.50 -12.26 6.24
CA SER A 217 17.62 -11.58 7.53
C SER A 217 16.24 -11.23 8.07
N ARG A 218 15.93 -11.63 9.29
CA ARG A 218 14.62 -11.53 9.95
C ARG A 218 14.60 -10.39 10.92
N ALA A 219 13.98 -9.27 10.52
CA ALA A 219 13.92 -8.05 11.32
C ALA A 219 12.94 -8.17 12.50
N TYR A 220 13.15 -7.30 13.49
CA TYR A 220 12.26 -7.09 14.63
C TYR A 220 11.32 -5.91 14.33
N LEU A 221 10.02 -6.15 14.45
CA LEU A 221 8.99 -5.19 14.15
C LEU A 221 8.39 -4.64 15.44
N GLY A 222 8.56 -3.36 15.67
CA GLY A 222 8.10 -2.68 16.87
C GLY A 222 6.83 -1.87 16.69
N SER A 223 6.53 -1.01 17.67
CA SER A 223 5.33 -0.17 17.72
C SER A 223 5.23 0.84 16.56
N THR A 224 6.35 1.18 15.91
CA THR A 224 6.42 2.12 14.79
C THR A 224 6.14 1.48 13.43
N THR A 225 5.96 0.15 13.37
CA THR A 225 5.66 -0.57 12.13
C THR A 225 4.16 -0.81 11.94
N LEU A 226 3.73 -1.06 10.70
CA LEU A 226 2.35 -1.44 10.39
C LEU A 226 1.93 -2.71 11.15
N ALA A 227 2.82 -3.69 11.24
CA ALA A 227 2.60 -4.92 11.98
C ALA A 227 2.40 -4.66 13.48
N GLY A 228 3.23 -3.80 14.07
CA GLY A 228 3.06 -3.40 15.48
C GLY A 228 1.74 -2.69 15.73
N SER A 229 1.34 -1.79 14.83
CA SER A 229 0.04 -1.12 14.89
C SER A 229 -1.12 -2.13 14.80
N ALA A 230 -1.05 -3.10 13.89
CA ALA A 230 -2.08 -4.14 13.74
C ALA A 230 -2.19 -5.01 15.00
N ALA A 231 -1.06 -5.40 15.60
CA ALA A 231 -1.03 -6.17 16.84
C ALA A 231 -1.66 -5.40 18.02
N MET A 232 -1.25 -4.14 18.21
CA MET A 232 -1.74 -3.29 19.30
C MET A 232 -3.23 -2.96 19.18
N LEU A 233 -3.70 -2.69 17.96
CA LEU A 233 -5.11 -2.36 17.69
C LEU A 233 -5.99 -3.61 17.48
N GLN A 234 -5.40 -4.81 17.44
CA GLN A 234 -6.09 -6.10 17.29
C GLN A 234 -7.01 -6.17 16.05
N ARG A 235 -6.64 -5.50 14.98
CA ARG A 235 -7.42 -5.44 13.74
C ARG A 235 -6.52 -5.19 12.54
N LEU A 236 -7.06 -5.50 11.36
CA LEU A 236 -6.42 -5.15 10.10
C LEU A 236 -6.03 -3.67 10.07
N GLN A 237 -4.81 -3.42 9.69
CA GLN A 237 -4.28 -2.09 9.37
C GLN A 237 -3.78 -2.10 7.94
N THR A 238 -4.00 -1.01 7.21
CA THR A 238 -3.51 -0.83 5.84
C THR A 238 -2.69 0.44 5.75
N TRP A 239 -1.71 0.42 4.86
CA TRP A 239 -0.92 1.59 4.49
C TRP A 239 -0.86 1.68 2.97
N ASP A 240 -0.87 2.89 2.45
CA ASP A 240 -0.78 3.17 1.02
C ASP A 240 0.01 4.45 0.75
N ASN A 241 0.83 4.44 -0.30
CA ASN A 241 1.64 5.61 -0.71
C ASN A 241 0.83 6.60 -1.58
N LEU A 242 -0.48 6.73 -1.32
CA LEU A 242 -1.38 7.61 -2.09
C LEU A 242 -1.38 9.08 -1.68
N GLY A 243 -0.70 9.46 -0.62
CA GLY A 243 -0.69 10.85 -0.16
C GLY A 243 0.44 11.16 0.81
N ASN A 244 0.84 12.44 0.84
CA ASN A 244 1.76 13.02 1.83
C ASN A 244 1.16 13.03 3.26
N GLU A 245 0.34 12.08 3.62
CA GLU A 245 -0.13 11.97 4.99
C GLU A 245 1.03 11.46 5.84
N GLU A 246 1.57 12.34 6.66
CA GLU A 246 2.54 12.09 7.75
C GLU A 246 2.00 11.11 8.82
N ARG A 247 1.22 10.13 8.44
CA ARG A 247 0.67 9.12 9.32
C ARG A 247 1.69 8.03 9.52
N LEU A 248 2.33 8.06 10.68
CA LEU A 248 3.27 7.07 11.20
C LEU A 248 4.50 6.91 10.28
N GLN A 249 5.66 7.11 10.85
CA GLN A 249 6.91 6.65 10.25
C GLN A 249 6.88 5.12 10.23
N VAL A 250 6.20 4.56 9.22
CA VAL A 250 6.19 3.12 8.99
C VAL A 250 7.47 2.81 8.23
N ASP A 251 8.25 1.90 8.76
CA ASP A 251 9.38 1.32 8.01
C ASP A 251 8.85 0.66 6.76
N ILE A 252 9.21 1.22 5.61
CA ILE A 252 8.72 0.81 4.29
C ILE A 252 9.87 0.17 3.54
N ASP A 253 9.62 -1.01 2.96
CA ASP A 253 10.53 -1.63 2.01
C ASP A 253 10.58 -0.78 0.72
N GLU A 254 11.74 -0.71 0.05
CA GLU A 254 11.93 0.13 -1.15
C GLU A 254 10.96 -0.21 -2.30
N HIS A 255 10.47 -1.44 -2.34
CA HIS A 255 9.53 -1.91 -3.36
C HIS A 255 8.07 -1.76 -2.95
N GLU A 256 7.81 -1.51 -1.67
CA GLU A 256 6.48 -1.42 -1.10
C GLU A 256 5.80 -0.11 -1.51
N ARG A 257 4.60 -0.23 -2.08
CA ARG A 257 3.72 0.90 -2.42
C ARG A 257 2.42 0.86 -1.65
N SER A 258 2.03 -0.30 -1.18
CA SER A 258 0.93 -0.49 -0.25
C SER A 258 1.14 -1.75 0.57
N ALA A 259 0.61 -1.78 1.78
CA ALA A 259 0.70 -2.93 2.68
C ALA A 259 -0.58 -3.09 3.50
N ALA A 260 -0.82 -4.34 3.92
CA ALA A 260 -1.84 -4.69 4.91
C ALA A 260 -1.22 -5.61 5.97
N ALA A 261 -1.53 -5.36 7.21
CA ALA A 261 -1.13 -6.18 8.34
C ALA A 261 -2.37 -6.60 9.15
N CYS A 262 -2.53 -7.90 9.35
CA CYS A 262 -3.65 -8.48 10.09
C CYS A 262 -3.14 -9.37 11.22
N PRO A 263 -3.59 -9.16 12.47
CA PRO A 263 -3.17 -10.01 13.58
C PRO A 263 -3.74 -11.42 13.43
N VAL A 264 -2.92 -12.42 13.73
CA VAL A 264 -3.30 -13.84 13.75
C VAL A 264 -3.86 -14.13 15.13
N MET A 265 -5.19 -14.19 15.23
CA MET A 265 -5.93 -14.23 16.48
C MET A 265 -6.66 -15.55 16.68
N TYR A 266 -6.72 -16.03 17.92
CA TYR A 266 -7.57 -17.12 18.34
C TYR A 266 -8.09 -16.90 19.77
N ALA A 267 -9.39 -17.00 19.98
CA ALA A 267 -10.05 -16.81 21.29
C ALA A 267 -9.61 -15.53 22.04
N GLY A 268 -9.48 -14.40 21.32
CA GLY A 268 -9.06 -13.12 21.89
C GLY A 268 -7.58 -13.02 22.26
N ARG A 269 -6.75 -14.01 21.87
CA ARG A 269 -5.31 -14.05 22.05
C ARG A 269 -4.61 -13.95 20.68
N ILE A 270 -3.35 -13.54 20.66
CA ILE A 270 -2.57 -13.26 19.45
C ILE A 270 -1.34 -14.18 19.39
N ALA A 271 -1.06 -14.76 18.20
CA ALA A 271 0.16 -15.52 17.94
C ALA A 271 1.20 -14.70 17.15
N GLY A 272 0.76 -13.71 16.40
CA GLY A 272 1.62 -12.88 15.56
C GLY A 272 0.81 -12.06 14.58
N VAL A 273 1.45 -11.62 13.49
CA VAL A 273 0.85 -10.77 12.46
C VAL A 273 1.18 -11.30 11.07
N LEU A 274 0.16 -11.40 10.22
CA LEU A 274 0.30 -11.62 8.79
C LEU A 274 0.42 -10.27 8.10
N ILE A 275 1.46 -10.08 7.29
CA ILE A 275 1.77 -8.85 6.55
C ILE A 275 1.75 -9.20 5.08
N ILE A 276 1.07 -8.40 4.27
CA ILE A 276 1.08 -8.52 2.81
C ILE A 276 1.46 -7.17 2.23
N SER A 277 2.55 -7.13 1.47
CA SER A 277 3.08 -5.93 0.82
C SER A 277 2.97 -6.04 -0.69
N SER A 278 2.59 -4.95 -1.36
CA SER A 278 2.41 -4.88 -2.81
C SER A 278 3.22 -3.75 -3.43
N THR A 279 3.73 -3.97 -4.64
CA THR A 279 4.32 -2.92 -5.50
C THR A 279 3.26 -2.00 -6.10
N GLN A 280 1.99 -2.32 -5.95
CA GLN A 280 0.88 -1.56 -6.51
C GLN A 280 0.34 -0.59 -5.47
N THR A 281 0.22 0.68 -5.86
CA THR A 281 -0.48 1.70 -5.06
C THR A 281 -1.98 1.41 -5.07
N GLY A 282 -2.67 1.61 -3.95
CA GLY A 282 -4.12 1.41 -3.85
C GLY A 282 -4.56 -0.05 -3.75
N PHE A 283 -3.64 -1.01 -3.62
CA PHE A 283 -3.99 -2.43 -3.62
C PHE A 283 -4.96 -2.79 -2.49
N PHE A 284 -4.77 -2.23 -1.31
CA PHE A 284 -5.60 -2.49 -0.13
C PHE A 284 -6.70 -1.43 0.09
N VAL A 285 -7.00 -0.58 -0.89
CA VAL A 285 -8.24 0.20 -0.94
C VAL A 285 -9.42 -0.71 -1.30
N ASP A 286 -9.16 -1.82 -2.02
CA ASP A 286 -10.16 -2.82 -2.34
C ASP A 286 -10.56 -3.61 -1.08
N SER A 287 -11.87 -3.58 -0.77
CA SER A 287 -12.43 -4.31 0.38
C SER A 287 -12.29 -5.82 0.25
N VAL A 288 -12.29 -6.37 -0.98
CA VAL A 288 -12.10 -7.80 -1.24
C VAL A 288 -10.67 -8.22 -0.92
N ALA A 289 -9.68 -7.38 -1.28
CA ALA A 289 -8.29 -7.61 -0.90
C ALA A 289 -8.12 -7.61 0.62
N CYS A 290 -8.68 -6.62 1.32
CA CYS A 290 -8.65 -6.54 2.79
C CYS A 290 -9.34 -7.73 3.46
N GLN A 291 -10.48 -8.16 2.93
CA GLN A 291 -11.18 -9.34 3.42
C GLN A 291 -10.35 -10.60 3.22
N ALA A 292 -9.72 -10.78 2.06
CA ALA A 292 -8.84 -11.92 1.79
C ALA A 292 -7.66 -11.98 2.77
N VAL A 293 -7.01 -10.84 3.08
CA VAL A 293 -5.94 -10.79 4.10
C VAL A 293 -6.45 -11.26 5.46
N THR A 294 -7.65 -10.81 5.84
CA THR A 294 -8.28 -11.21 7.11
C THR A 294 -8.57 -12.70 7.15
N GLU A 295 -9.12 -13.26 6.07
CA GLU A 295 -9.41 -14.69 5.96
C GLU A 295 -8.13 -15.54 5.97
N TYR A 296 -7.04 -15.11 5.31
CA TYR A 296 -5.74 -15.79 5.40
C TYR A 296 -5.13 -15.74 6.80
N ALA A 297 -5.26 -14.64 7.52
CA ALA A 297 -4.82 -14.56 8.91
C ALA A 297 -5.64 -15.51 9.82
N GLN A 298 -6.95 -15.62 9.60
CA GLN A 298 -7.82 -16.57 10.31
C GLN A 298 -7.46 -18.03 9.99
N LEU A 299 -7.23 -18.36 8.71
CA LEU A 299 -6.77 -19.70 8.33
C LEU A 299 -5.40 -20.02 8.93
N LEU A 300 -4.49 -19.04 8.95
CA LEU A 300 -3.16 -19.20 9.53
C LEU A 300 -3.22 -19.47 11.04
N SER A 301 -4.21 -18.92 11.75
CA SER A 301 -4.37 -19.19 13.18
C SER A 301 -4.55 -20.68 13.51
N LEU A 302 -5.07 -21.47 12.58
CA LEU A 302 -5.27 -22.91 12.72
C LEU A 302 -3.95 -23.72 12.65
N ALA A 303 -2.86 -23.10 12.20
CA ALA A 303 -1.55 -23.74 12.16
C ALA A 303 -0.89 -23.82 13.55
N PHE A 304 -1.32 -23.00 14.50
CA PHE A 304 -0.70 -22.83 15.80
C PHE A 304 -1.36 -23.70 16.89
N ARG A 305 -0.61 -23.95 17.94
CA ARG A 305 -1.12 -24.58 19.17
C ARG A 305 -1.70 -23.52 20.08
N ASP A 306 -2.53 -23.92 21.03
CA ASP A 306 -3.12 -23.03 22.04
C ASP A 306 -2.06 -22.24 22.86
N GLU A 307 -0.92 -22.87 23.12
CA GLU A 307 0.22 -22.29 23.84
C GLU A 307 1.01 -21.23 23.05
N ASP A 308 0.83 -21.18 21.73
CA ASP A 308 1.51 -20.19 20.88
C ASP A 308 0.76 -18.83 20.89
N PHE A 309 -0.42 -18.76 21.51
CA PHE A 309 -1.23 -17.56 21.62
C PHE A 309 -1.07 -16.87 22.97
N TYR A 310 -0.73 -15.59 22.93
CA TYR A 310 -0.54 -14.75 24.11
C TYR A 310 -1.73 -13.82 24.34
N PRO A 311 -2.08 -13.53 25.61
CA PRO A 311 -3.05 -12.46 25.91
C PRO A 311 -2.58 -11.12 25.35
N CYS A 312 -3.47 -10.38 24.69
CA CYS A 312 -3.13 -9.08 24.12
C CYS A 312 -2.69 -8.05 25.17
N SER A 313 -3.05 -8.25 26.45
CA SER A 313 -2.59 -7.41 27.57
C SER A 313 -1.09 -7.52 27.85
N LEU A 314 -0.42 -8.55 27.33
CA LEU A 314 1.03 -8.69 27.44
C LEU A 314 1.79 -7.89 26.37
N LEU A 315 1.11 -7.38 25.35
CA LEU A 315 1.75 -6.57 24.31
C LEU A 315 2.20 -5.22 24.89
N ASN A 316 3.49 -4.98 24.85
CA ASN A 316 4.14 -3.74 25.25
C ASN A 316 5.18 -3.36 24.20
N LEU A 317 4.73 -3.34 22.91
CA LEU A 317 5.62 -3.15 21.79
C LEU A 317 6.38 -1.83 21.88
N ARG A 318 7.67 -1.89 21.65
CA ARG A 318 8.62 -0.78 21.74
C ARG A 318 9.02 -0.29 20.35
N PRO A 319 9.45 0.98 20.19
CA PRO A 319 10.10 1.41 18.96
C PRO A 319 11.36 0.59 18.73
N MET A 320 11.52 0.08 17.50
CA MET A 320 12.71 -0.63 17.06
C MET A 320 13.51 0.23 16.08
N GLN A 321 14.78 -0.11 15.85
CA GLN A 321 15.60 0.47 14.79
C GLN A 321 14.97 0.18 13.43
N GLU A 322 15.22 1.00 12.42
CA GLU A 322 14.72 0.85 11.04
C GLU A 322 15.01 -0.56 10.48
N VAL A 323 14.02 -1.18 9.84
CA VAL A 323 14.09 -2.56 9.30
C VAL A 323 15.26 -2.73 8.32
N LYS A 324 15.51 -1.76 7.46
CA LYS A 324 16.62 -1.80 6.50
C LYS A 324 17.97 -1.89 7.20
N TRP A 325 18.18 -1.08 8.23
CA TRP A 325 19.40 -1.09 9.03
C TRP A 325 19.54 -2.42 9.80
N GLN A 326 18.46 -2.90 10.43
CA GLN A 326 18.46 -4.18 11.13
C GLN A 326 18.86 -5.33 10.22
N ARG A 327 18.29 -5.42 9.00
CA ARG A 327 18.62 -6.49 8.05
C ARG A 327 20.10 -6.50 7.68
N ALA A 328 20.71 -5.33 7.48
CA ALA A 328 22.15 -5.21 7.22
C ALA A 328 22.97 -5.69 8.41
N GLU A 329 22.64 -5.27 9.63
CA GLU A 329 23.36 -5.67 10.86
C GLU A 329 23.19 -7.17 11.14
N ILE A 330 21.98 -7.71 11.01
CA ILE A 330 21.70 -9.15 11.20
C ILE A 330 22.49 -9.96 10.18
N GLY A 331 22.48 -9.59 8.90
CA GLY A 331 23.24 -10.26 7.85
C GLY A 331 24.73 -10.29 8.14
N HIS A 332 25.27 -9.20 8.71
CA HIS A 332 26.68 -9.09 9.03
C HIS A 332 27.11 -9.86 10.30
N SER A 333 26.32 -9.79 11.38
CA SER A 333 26.79 -10.18 12.72
C SER A 333 26.14 -11.42 13.32
N TYR A 334 24.92 -11.78 12.91
CA TYR A 334 24.08 -12.77 13.59
C TYR A 334 24.75 -14.16 13.78
N VAL A 335 25.25 -14.74 12.71
CA VAL A 335 25.86 -16.08 12.77
C VAL A 335 27.12 -16.08 13.63
N ASN A 336 27.93 -15.03 13.49
CA ASN A 336 29.18 -14.89 14.26
C ASN A 336 28.88 -14.72 15.76
N ARG A 337 27.84 -13.96 16.12
CA ARG A 337 27.40 -13.80 17.52
C ARG A 337 26.96 -15.12 18.11
N ILE A 338 26.19 -15.94 17.40
CA ILE A 338 25.75 -17.28 17.87
C ILE A 338 26.95 -18.18 18.12
N ILE A 339 27.89 -18.25 17.16
CA ILE A 339 29.09 -19.09 17.30
C ILE A 339 29.95 -18.63 18.49
N ALA A 340 30.18 -17.33 18.61
CA ALA A 340 30.95 -16.77 19.71
C ALA A 340 30.29 -17.03 21.06
N TYR A 341 28.97 -16.84 21.17
CA TYR A 341 28.21 -17.08 22.40
C TYR A 341 28.21 -18.54 22.79
N ALA A 342 27.95 -19.47 21.87
CA ALA A 342 27.96 -20.90 22.09
C ALA A 342 29.32 -21.38 22.62
N ARG A 343 30.43 -20.90 22.02
CA ARG A 343 31.80 -21.21 22.45
C ARG A 343 32.15 -20.66 23.84
N LYS A 344 31.74 -19.38 24.08
CA LYS A 344 32.05 -18.71 25.35
C LYS A 344 31.39 -19.38 26.54
N TYR A 345 30.14 -19.83 26.38
CA TYR A 345 29.33 -20.40 27.47
C TYR A 345 29.22 -21.91 27.42
N MET A 346 29.87 -22.57 26.45
CA MET A 346 29.87 -24.04 26.26
C MET A 346 28.46 -24.63 26.17
N ILE A 347 27.54 -23.93 25.50
CA ILE A 347 26.12 -24.32 25.32
C ILE A 347 25.81 -24.72 23.87
N SER A 348 24.65 -25.34 23.67
CA SER A 348 24.18 -25.69 22.33
C SER A 348 24.00 -24.45 21.43
N ARG A 349 24.13 -24.65 20.11
CA ARG A 349 23.87 -23.58 19.13
C ARG A 349 22.43 -23.02 19.28
N GLN A 350 21.48 -23.90 19.56
CA GLN A 350 20.07 -23.53 19.71
C GLN A 350 19.83 -22.65 20.93
N ASP A 351 20.48 -22.94 22.06
CA ASP A 351 20.37 -22.10 23.27
C ASP A 351 21.12 -20.78 23.09
N ALA A 352 22.30 -20.81 22.43
CA ALA A 352 23.02 -19.58 22.08
C ALA A 352 22.19 -18.67 21.15
N GLU A 353 21.47 -19.25 20.18
CA GLU A 353 20.59 -18.52 19.29
C GLU A 353 19.49 -17.78 20.05
N LYS A 354 18.82 -18.44 21.00
CA LYS A 354 17.79 -17.79 21.83
C LYS A 354 18.32 -16.57 22.57
N HIS A 355 19.52 -16.69 23.15
CA HIS A 355 20.18 -15.59 23.86
C HIS A 355 20.54 -14.43 22.92
N VAL A 356 21.15 -14.74 21.78
CA VAL A 356 21.55 -13.74 20.79
C VAL A 356 20.35 -12.99 20.24
N LEU A 357 19.23 -13.69 19.98
CA LEU A 357 17.99 -13.06 19.54
C LEU A 357 17.45 -12.06 20.57
N THR A 358 17.43 -12.42 21.85
CA THR A 358 16.99 -11.51 22.91
C THR A 358 17.94 -10.33 23.13
N GLU A 359 19.26 -10.55 22.95
CA GLU A 359 20.26 -9.50 23.04
C GLU A 359 20.11 -8.50 21.88
N MET A 360 19.99 -8.98 20.65
CA MET A 360 19.77 -8.13 19.47
C MET A 360 18.46 -7.36 19.55
N GLU A 361 17.37 -7.99 20.01
CA GLU A 361 16.10 -7.29 20.26
C GLU A 361 16.31 -6.07 21.15
N ARG A 362 17.00 -6.25 22.27
CA ARG A 362 17.28 -5.18 23.24
C ARG A 362 18.16 -4.07 22.65
N GLU A 363 19.18 -4.43 21.88
CA GLU A 363 20.02 -3.46 21.17
C GLU A 363 19.20 -2.62 20.19
N PHE A 364 18.35 -3.26 19.40
CA PHE A 364 17.53 -2.57 18.41
C PHE A 364 16.43 -1.72 19.05
N GLU A 365 15.87 -2.16 20.18
CA GLU A 365 14.97 -1.33 21.00
C GLU A 365 15.66 -0.08 21.51
N GLU A 366 16.87 -0.22 22.07
CA GLU A 366 17.61 0.93 22.61
C GLU A 366 17.97 1.95 21.53
N LEU A 367 18.40 1.48 20.35
CA LEU A 367 18.68 2.33 19.20
C LEU A 367 17.41 3.01 18.67
N GLY A 368 16.32 2.28 18.53
CA GLY A 368 15.04 2.84 18.09
C GLY A 368 14.47 3.88 19.03
N ARG A 369 14.63 3.69 20.34
CA ARG A 369 14.24 4.68 21.35
C ARG A 369 15.04 5.97 21.22
N ARG A 370 16.36 5.87 21.06
CA ARG A 370 17.24 7.05 20.87
C ARG A 370 16.86 7.84 19.63
N LEU A 371 16.51 7.18 18.53
CA LEU A 371 16.07 7.85 17.31
C LEU A 371 14.71 8.56 17.49
N ASN A 372 13.79 7.94 18.22
CA ASN A 372 12.46 8.50 18.45
C ASN A 372 12.49 9.69 19.45
N ASP A 373 13.49 9.74 20.35
CA ASP A 373 13.68 10.81 21.31
C ASP A 373 14.45 12.02 20.73
N GLN A 374 15.05 11.90 19.52
CA GLN A 374 15.71 13.03 18.85
C GLN A 374 14.68 14.00 18.24
N PRO A 375 14.85 15.33 18.43
CA PRO A 375 13.95 16.32 17.85
C PRO A 375 13.95 16.22 16.31
N LYS A 376 12.76 16.27 15.71
CA LYS A 376 12.52 16.11 14.25
C LYS A 376 13.42 16.97 13.35
N ALA A 377 13.98 18.07 13.86
CA ALA A 377 14.89 18.98 13.15
C ALA A 377 16.25 18.32 12.82
N GLU A 378 16.79 17.49 13.71
CA GLU A 378 18.07 16.80 13.49
C GLU A 378 17.94 15.62 12.53
N GLN A 379 16.76 14.98 12.49
CA GLN A 379 16.46 13.90 11.54
C GLN A 379 16.40 14.41 10.09
N ALA A 380 15.87 15.61 9.87
CA ALA A 380 15.81 16.23 8.55
C ALA A 380 17.21 16.57 7.99
N GLN A 381 18.15 16.97 8.85
CA GLN A 381 19.54 17.26 8.45
C GLN A 381 20.31 16.00 8.07
N ARG A 382 20.17 14.90 8.82
CA ARG A 382 20.82 13.62 8.49
C ARG A 382 20.35 13.02 7.16
N ASN A 383 19.06 13.13 6.86
CA ASN A 383 18.51 12.63 5.59
C ASN A 383 18.97 13.46 4.37
N GLN A 384 19.51 14.68 4.57
CA GLN A 384 20.13 15.50 3.51
C GLN A 384 21.62 15.19 3.31
N GLU A 385 22.31 14.71 4.34
CA GLU A 385 23.74 14.34 4.25
C GLU A 385 23.99 12.95 3.66
N VAL A 386 22.97 12.09 3.59
CA VAL A 386 23.04 10.71 3.07
C VAL A 386 22.57 10.61 1.61
N ARG A 387 22.15 11.73 0.99
CA ARG A 387 21.83 11.83 -0.45
C ARG A 387 23.01 12.42 -1.23
#